data_6ad1f586555384e240a8b1794a619e96
#
_entry.id   6ad1f586555384e240a8b1794a619e96
#
_cell.length_a   1.000
_cell.length_b   1.000
_cell.length_c   1.000
_cell.angle_alpha   90.00
_cell.angle_beta   90.00
_cell.angle_gamma   90.00
#
_symmetry.space_group_name_H-M   'P 1'
#
loop_
_entity.id
_entity.type
_entity.pdbx_description
1 polymer ?
#
loop_
_entity_poly.entity_id
_entity_poly.type
_entity_poly.pdbx_seq_one_letter_code
_entity_poly.pdbx_strand_id
1 'polypeptide(L)'
;MQNSLILASGSPRRRELLSLMGITYQICPADVDEHMNGAPDEVVMALSRRKALAVAERHSGCTVLGADTLVACRGEIMGKPQDQQDAMRMLMLLSSGENNVYTGVTVIDGKTGRVDTRCDQTRVHFVPITPEAAQRYIDSGEPMDKAGAYGAQGMGGMFVSAIEGSPSNVIGLPIHLVRQMLMEIGWQL
;
A
#
# COMPACT_ATOMS: atom_id res chain seq x y z
N MET A 1 -21.62 -0.59 -21.74
CA MET A 1 -21.47 -1.52 -20.60
C MET A 1 -20.61 -0.81 -19.57
N GLN A 2 -21.12 -0.66 -18.36
CA GLN A 2 -20.36 -0.02 -17.25
C GLN A 2 -19.15 -0.91 -16.93
N ASN A 3 -17.95 -0.35 -16.96
CA ASN A 3 -16.74 -1.09 -16.60
C ASN A 3 -16.84 -1.50 -15.12
N SER A 4 -16.79 -2.79 -14.83
CA SER A 4 -16.79 -3.29 -13.45
C SER A 4 -15.35 -3.32 -12.95
N LEU A 5 -15.06 -2.64 -11.82
CA LEU A 5 -13.76 -2.66 -11.15
C LEU A 5 -13.80 -3.62 -9.97
N ILE A 6 -12.76 -4.42 -9.82
CA ILE A 6 -12.55 -5.28 -8.65
C ILE A 6 -11.26 -4.87 -7.95
N LEU A 7 -11.33 -4.56 -6.66
CA LEU A 7 -10.17 -4.34 -5.81
C LEU A 7 -9.70 -5.68 -5.24
N ALA A 8 -8.51 -6.10 -5.66
CA ALA A 8 -7.85 -7.34 -5.20
C ALA A 8 -7.15 -7.14 -3.84
N SER A 9 -7.86 -6.54 -2.88
CA SER A 9 -7.29 -6.24 -1.55
C SER A 9 -8.37 -6.20 -0.48
N GLY A 10 -8.07 -6.78 0.69
CA GLY A 10 -8.90 -6.68 1.90
C GLY A 10 -8.64 -5.42 2.74
N SER A 11 -7.65 -4.60 2.38
CA SER A 11 -7.24 -3.42 3.17
C SER A 11 -8.36 -2.37 3.29
N PRO A 12 -8.81 -2.01 4.50
CA PRO A 12 -9.79 -0.94 4.70
C PRO A 12 -9.32 0.40 4.15
N ARG A 13 -8.04 0.73 4.33
CA ARG A 13 -7.43 1.99 3.88
C ARG A 13 -7.46 2.14 2.35
N ARG A 14 -7.17 1.06 1.61
CA ARG A 14 -7.27 1.07 0.13
C ARG A 14 -8.69 1.25 -0.34
N ARG A 15 -9.67 0.67 0.38
CA ARG A 15 -11.10 0.86 0.09
C ARG A 15 -11.53 2.31 0.27
N GLU A 16 -11.13 2.94 1.37
CA GLU A 16 -11.40 4.36 1.64
C GLU A 16 -10.82 5.25 0.55
N LEU A 17 -9.53 5.07 0.21
CA LEU A 17 -8.87 5.83 -0.85
C LEU A 17 -9.54 5.65 -2.22
N LEU A 18 -9.90 4.43 -2.58
CA LEU A 18 -10.57 4.16 -3.86
C LEU A 18 -11.98 4.77 -3.88
N SER A 19 -12.69 4.78 -2.75
CA SER A 19 -14.00 5.43 -2.62
C SER A 19 -13.93 6.95 -2.82
N LEU A 20 -12.82 7.61 -2.42
CA LEU A 20 -12.62 9.04 -2.68
C LEU A 20 -12.56 9.38 -4.18
N MET A 21 -12.25 8.42 -5.03
CA MET A 21 -12.25 8.61 -6.49
C MET A 21 -13.65 8.57 -7.12
N GLY A 22 -14.71 8.30 -6.33
CA GLY A 22 -16.08 8.18 -6.84
C GLY A 22 -16.33 6.95 -7.72
N ILE A 23 -15.44 5.96 -7.68
CA ILE A 23 -15.54 4.74 -8.49
C ILE A 23 -16.36 3.70 -7.75
N THR A 24 -17.30 3.06 -8.47
CA THR A 24 -17.98 1.87 -7.97
C THR A 24 -17.10 0.65 -8.21
N TYR A 25 -16.87 -0.15 -7.17
CA TYR A 25 -16.01 -1.33 -7.23
C TYR A 25 -16.53 -2.46 -6.35
N GLN A 26 -16.09 -3.67 -6.64
CA GLN A 26 -16.27 -4.85 -5.80
C GLN A 26 -14.97 -5.19 -5.08
N ILE A 27 -15.06 -5.86 -3.94
CA ILE A 27 -13.91 -6.29 -3.14
C ILE A 27 -13.76 -7.79 -3.30
N CYS A 28 -12.57 -8.22 -3.74
CA CYS A 28 -12.19 -9.62 -3.80
C CYS A 28 -10.74 -9.77 -3.33
N PRO A 29 -10.49 -10.00 -2.02
CA PRO A 29 -9.14 -10.19 -1.51
C PRO A 29 -8.44 -11.33 -2.22
N ALA A 30 -7.18 -11.12 -2.60
CA ALA A 30 -6.33 -12.16 -3.12
C ALA A 30 -5.72 -12.95 -1.96
N ASP A 31 -5.74 -14.27 -2.07
CA ASP A 31 -5.02 -15.20 -1.20
C ASP A 31 -3.79 -15.70 -1.99
N VAL A 32 -2.64 -15.10 -1.71
CA VAL A 32 -1.38 -15.40 -2.40
C VAL A 32 -0.23 -15.38 -1.41
N ASP A 33 0.84 -16.12 -1.71
CA ASP A 33 2.08 -16.03 -0.95
C ASP A 33 2.71 -14.64 -1.17
N GLU A 34 2.97 -13.93 -0.06
CA GLU A 34 3.55 -12.58 -0.04
C GLU A 34 5.07 -12.60 0.27
N HIS A 35 5.67 -13.78 0.44
CA HIS A 35 7.11 -13.87 0.68
C HIS A 35 7.88 -13.61 -0.61
N MET A 36 8.73 -12.59 -0.59
CA MET A 36 9.59 -12.24 -1.71
C MET A 36 10.79 -11.43 -1.24
N ASN A 37 11.96 -11.72 -1.81
CA ASN A 37 13.19 -10.95 -1.66
C ASN A 37 13.46 -10.16 -2.93
N GLY A 38 14.07 -8.99 -2.82
CA GLY A 38 14.42 -8.14 -3.96
C GLY A 38 14.52 -6.67 -3.57
N ALA A 39 14.69 -5.80 -4.56
CA ALA A 39 14.60 -4.37 -4.36
C ALA A 39 13.15 -3.96 -3.99
N PRO A 40 12.95 -2.92 -3.15
CA PRO A 40 11.62 -2.55 -2.65
C PRO A 40 10.56 -2.35 -3.74
N ASP A 41 10.91 -1.66 -4.81
CA ASP A 41 10.04 -1.40 -5.95
C ASP A 41 9.70 -2.67 -6.74
N GLU A 42 10.67 -3.56 -6.95
CA GLU A 42 10.46 -4.85 -7.60
C GLU A 42 9.51 -5.74 -6.79
N VAL A 43 9.70 -5.79 -5.47
CA VAL A 43 8.86 -6.58 -4.56
C VAL A 43 7.40 -6.12 -4.62
N VAL A 44 7.12 -4.82 -4.44
CA VAL A 44 5.73 -4.33 -4.45
C VAL A 44 5.07 -4.46 -5.82
N MET A 45 5.83 -4.29 -6.91
CA MET A 45 5.30 -4.51 -8.26
C MET A 45 4.97 -5.99 -8.49
N ALA A 46 5.84 -6.90 -8.10
CA ALA A 46 5.58 -8.33 -8.26
C ALA A 46 4.41 -8.80 -7.41
N LEU A 47 4.31 -8.35 -6.14
CA LEU A 47 3.20 -8.72 -5.25
C LEU A 47 1.87 -8.11 -5.70
N SER A 48 1.84 -6.84 -6.12
CA SER A 48 0.63 -6.23 -6.67
C SER A 48 0.13 -6.97 -7.91
N ARG A 49 1.06 -7.37 -8.80
CA ARG A 49 0.76 -8.15 -10.01
C ARG A 49 0.23 -9.54 -9.66
N ARG A 50 0.88 -10.25 -8.73
CA ARG A 50 0.43 -11.57 -8.26
C ARG A 50 -0.98 -11.52 -7.70
N LYS A 51 -1.29 -10.51 -6.86
CA LYS A 51 -2.63 -10.28 -6.30
C LYS A 51 -3.67 -9.99 -7.38
N ALA A 52 -3.35 -9.14 -8.34
CA ALA A 52 -4.27 -8.79 -9.43
C ALA A 52 -4.58 -10.00 -10.33
N LEU A 53 -3.56 -10.78 -10.72
CA LEU A 53 -3.72 -11.95 -11.57
C LEU A 53 -4.59 -13.02 -10.91
N ALA A 54 -4.33 -13.35 -9.64
CA ALA A 54 -5.09 -14.36 -8.91
C ALA A 54 -6.60 -14.04 -8.82
N VAL A 55 -6.96 -12.74 -8.84
CA VAL A 55 -8.36 -12.30 -8.85
C VAL A 55 -8.90 -12.28 -10.29
N ALA A 56 -8.12 -11.83 -11.26
CA ALA A 56 -8.54 -11.75 -12.67
C ALA A 56 -8.91 -13.13 -13.26
N GLU A 57 -8.19 -14.18 -12.86
CA GLU A 57 -8.48 -15.57 -13.27
C GLU A 57 -9.92 -16.01 -12.93
N ARG A 58 -10.49 -15.45 -11.86
CA ARG A 58 -11.84 -15.78 -11.38
C ARG A 58 -12.92 -14.80 -11.84
N HIS A 59 -12.52 -13.69 -12.49
CA HIS A 59 -13.42 -12.60 -12.85
C HIS A 59 -13.16 -12.10 -14.27
N SER A 60 -13.42 -12.95 -15.27
CA SER A 60 -13.18 -12.58 -16.66
C SER A 60 -14.04 -11.38 -17.09
N GLY A 61 -13.47 -10.50 -17.90
CA GLY A 61 -14.14 -9.30 -18.39
C GLY A 61 -14.22 -8.12 -17.40
N CYS A 62 -13.76 -8.29 -16.14
CA CYS A 62 -13.69 -7.22 -15.15
C CYS A 62 -12.31 -6.56 -15.15
N THR A 63 -12.27 -5.25 -14.93
CA THR A 63 -11.00 -4.57 -14.62
C THR A 63 -10.59 -4.91 -13.18
N VAL A 64 -9.35 -5.33 -12.98
CA VAL A 64 -8.85 -5.70 -11.65
C VAL A 64 -7.73 -4.76 -11.23
N LEU A 65 -7.82 -4.24 -10.00
CA LEU A 65 -6.83 -3.40 -9.34
C LEU A 65 -6.18 -4.16 -8.19
N GLY A 66 -4.89 -4.47 -8.32
CA GLY A 66 -4.06 -5.01 -7.25
C GLY A 66 -3.10 -3.96 -6.71
N ALA A 67 -2.78 -4.02 -5.42
CA ALA A 67 -1.79 -3.16 -4.81
C ALA A 67 -1.04 -3.86 -3.67
N ASP A 68 0.22 -3.49 -3.49
CA ASP A 68 1.06 -3.90 -2.37
C ASP A 68 1.90 -2.75 -1.86
N THR A 69 2.20 -2.70 -0.55
CA THR A 69 2.88 -1.57 0.08
C THR A 69 3.90 -2.09 1.08
N LEU A 70 5.11 -1.53 1.02
CA LEU A 70 6.15 -1.75 2.01
C LEU A 70 6.85 -0.44 2.38
N VAL A 71 7.56 -0.48 3.50
CA VAL A 71 8.42 0.61 3.99
C VAL A 71 9.87 0.16 3.91
N ALA A 72 10.75 1.02 3.41
CA ALA A 72 12.19 0.78 3.42
C ALA A 72 12.91 1.90 4.18
N CYS A 73 13.77 1.51 5.13
CA CYS A 73 14.56 2.42 5.95
C CYS A 73 15.96 1.86 6.14
N ARG A 74 17.00 2.68 5.86
CA ARG A 74 18.40 2.33 6.08
C ARG A 74 18.82 0.97 5.48
N GLY A 75 18.26 0.62 4.31
CA GLY A 75 18.57 -0.64 3.62
C GLY A 75 17.74 -1.85 4.11
N GLU A 76 16.86 -1.68 5.08
CA GLU A 76 15.94 -2.70 5.56
C GLU A 76 14.55 -2.51 4.98
N ILE A 77 13.96 -3.59 4.48
CA ILE A 77 12.55 -3.63 4.07
C ILE A 77 11.70 -4.08 5.25
N MET A 78 10.72 -3.27 5.60
CA MET A 78 9.81 -3.51 6.71
C MET A 78 8.39 -3.81 6.21
N GLY A 79 7.94 -5.03 6.39
CA GLY A 79 6.55 -5.41 6.27
C GLY A 79 5.76 -5.08 7.54
N LYS A 80 4.68 -5.82 7.80
CA LYS A 80 3.95 -5.75 9.07
C LYS A 80 4.81 -6.33 10.19
N PRO A 81 4.79 -5.74 11.40
CA PRO A 81 5.50 -6.29 12.54
C PRO A 81 4.96 -7.69 12.90
N GLN A 82 5.86 -8.57 13.30
CA GLN A 82 5.51 -9.93 13.72
C GLN A 82 4.91 -9.95 15.13
N ASP A 83 5.39 -9.07 15.99
CA ASP A 83 4.97 -8.90 17.38
C ASP A 83 5.26 -7.46 17.86
N GLN A 84 4.96 -7.20 19.13
CA GLN A 84 5.18 -5.87 19.74
C GLN A 84 6.68 -5.51 19.82
N GLN A 85 7.58 -6.49 19.98
CA GLN A 85 9.02 -6.24 20.01
C GLN A 85 9.53 -5.83 18.64
N ASP A 86 9.05 -6.47 17.59
CA ASP A 86 9.38 -6.09 16.22
C ASP A 86 8.79 -4.72 15.86
N ALA A 87 7.57 -4.41 16.31
CA ALA A 87 6.99 -3.07 16.16
C ALA A 87 7.84 -1.99 16.85
N MET A 88 8.32 -2.25 18.07
CA MET A 88 9.23 -1.36 18.79
C MET A 88 10.54 -1.17 18.01
N ARG A 89 11.16 -2.24 17.54
CA ARG A 89 12.36 -2.19 16.73
C ARG A 89 12.18 -1.32 15.48
N MET A 90 11.08 -1.53 14.75
CA MET A 90 10.75 -0.76 13.55
C MET A 90 10.58 0.73 13.87
N LEU A 91 9.83 1.09 14.90
CA LEU A 91 9.61 2.49 15.30
C LEU A 91 10.91 3.17 15.73
N MET A 92 11.78 2.46 16.44
CA MET A 92 13.11 3.01 16.83
C MET A 92 14.02 3.20 15.61
N LEU A 93 13.95 2.32 14.60
CA LEU A 93 14.69 2.48 13.36
C LEU A 93 14.22 3.70 12.56
N LEU A 94 12.93 4.01 12.57
CA LEU A 94 12.32 5.15 11.89
C LEU A 94 12.56 6.48 12.61
N SER A 95 12.80 6.43 13.94
CA SER A 95 12.93 7.62 14.79
C SER A 95 14.03 8.58 14.31
N SER A 96 13.71 9.87 14.23
CA SER A 96 14.62 10.96 13.80
C SER A 96 15.23 10.77 12.42
N GLY A 97 14.57 10.04 11.54
CA GLY A 97 15.09 9.71 10.23
C GLY A 97 14.08 9.89 9.11
N GLU A 98 14.48 9.43 7.95
CA GLU A 98 13.62 9.32 6.78
C GLU A 98 13.45 7.85 6.39
N ASN A 99 12.31 7.55 5.82
CA ASN A 99 12.03 6.26 5.20
C ASN A 99 11.33 6.47 3.85
N ASN A 100 11.34 5.44 3.03
CA ASN A 100 10.65 5.42 1.76
C ASN A 100 9.50 4.43 1.83
N VAL A 101 8.31 4.87 1.44
CA VAL A 101 7.13 4.03 1.24
C VAL A 101 6.98 3.75 -0.23
N TYR A 102 6.97 2.48 -0.59
CA TYR A 102 6.75 2.00 -1.95
C TYR A 102 5.39 1.34 -2.04
N THR A 103 4.60 1.72 -3.06
CA THR A 103 3.37 1.00 -3.38
C THR A 103 3.39 0.59 -4.84
N GLY A 104 3.38 -0.71 -5.09
CA GLY A 104 3.11 -1.30 -6.39
C GLY A 104 1.61 -1.29 -6.68
N VAL A 105 1.26 -0.89 -7.89
CA VAL A 105 -0.11 -0.90 -8.40
C VAL A 105 -0.13 -1.69 -9.70
N THR A 106 -1.05 -2.64 -9.80
CA THR A 106 -1.31 -3.37 -11.04
C THR A 106 -2.76 -3.20 -11.45
N VAL A 107 -2.98 -2.79 -12.70
CA VAL A 107 -4.29 -2.74 -13.34
C VAL A 107 -4.32 -3.78 -14.46
N ILE A 108 -5.34 -4.63 -14.44
CA ILE A 108 -5.63 -5.57 -15.53
C ILE A 108 -6.90 -5.09 -16.23
N ASP A 109 -6.79 -4.76 -17.51
CA ASP A 109 -7.94 -4.38 -18.33
C ASP A 109 -8.78 -5.61 -18.67
N GLY A 110 -9.99 -5.66 -18.15
CA GLY A 110 -10.89 -6.81 -18.38
C GLY A 110 -11.33 -7.00 -19.84
N LYS A 111 -11.19 -5.99 -20.70
CA LYS A 111 -11.57 -6.07 -22.11
C LYS A 111 -10.47 -6.68 -22.98
N THR A 112 -9.24 -6.26 -22.73
CA THR A 112 -8.08 -6.63 -23.57
C THR A 112 -7.18 -7.66 -22.92
N GLY A 113 -7.27 -7.84 -21.60
CA GLY A 113 -6.34 -8.65 -20.82
C GLY A 113 -4.97 -7.96 -20.59
N ARG A 114 -4.81 -6.70 -21.03
CA ARG A 114 -3.57 -5.94 -20.81
C ARG A 114 -3.30 -5.81 -19.33
N VAL A 115 -2.07 -6.14 -18.92
CA VAL A 115 -1.57 -5.99 -17.54
C VAL A 115 -0.60 -4.84 -17.53
N ASP A 116 -0.87 -3.83 -16.72
CA ASP A 116 0.02 -2.69 -16.46
C ASP A 116 0.38 -2.69 -14.98
N THR A 117 1.68 -2.57 -14.67
CA THR A 117 2.20 -2.59 -13.30
C THR A 117 3.18 -1.44 -13.13
N ARG A 118 2.97 -0.62 -12.11
CA ARG A 118 3.79 0.56 -11.80
C ARG A 118 4.04 0.66 -10.31
N CYS A 119 5.06 1.41 -9.92
CA CYS A 119 5.41 1.69 -8.53
C CYS A 119 5.37 3.20 -8.28
N ASP A 120 4.87 3.60 -7.13
CA ASP A 120 5.03 4.95 -6.58
C ASP A 120 5.90 4.90 -5.33
N GLN A 121 6.76 5.91 -5.17
CA GLN A 121 7.66 6.05 -4.04
C GLN A 121 7.42 7.41 -3.37
N THR A 122 7.32 7.40 -2.04
CA THR A 122 7.14 8.61 -1.23
C THR A 122 8.08 8.58 -0.04
N ARG A 123 8.79 9.69 0.18
CA ARG A 123 9.67 9.85 1.33
C ARG A 123 8.89 10.42 2.51
N VAL A 124 9.09 9.84 3.69
CA VAL A 124 8.43 10.24 4.94
C VAL A 124 9.49 10.56 5.99
N HIS A 125 9.38 11.72 6.62
CA HIS A 125 10.27 12.18 7.67
C HIS A 125 9.61 12.04 9.04
N PHE A 126 10.39 11.56 9.99
CA PHE A 126 9.95 11.30 11.36
C PHE A 126 10.59 12.27 12.36
N VAL A 127 9.80 12.69 13.35
CA VAL A 127 10.31 13.33 14.56
C VAL A 127 11.02 12.29 15.45
N PRO A 128 11.81 12.72 16.46
CA PRO A 128 12.32 11.82 17.48
C PRO A 128 11.17 11.08 18.19
N ILE A 129 11.28 9.75 18.29
CA ILE A 129 10.33 8.91 19.01
C ILE A 129 11.04 8.37 20.26
N THR A 130 10.48 8.63 21.44
CA THR A 130 10.99 8.00 22.67
C THR A 130 10.44 6.59 22.82
N PRO A 131 11.16 5.69 23.53
CA PRO A 131 10.66 4.33 23.79
C PRO A 131 9.26 4.31 24.44
N GLU A 132 8.99 5.26 25.35
CA GLU A 132 7.72 5.37 26.05
C GLU A 132 6.59 5.82 25.10
N ALA A 133 6.89 6.70 24.13
CA ALA A 133 5.92 7.11 23.11
C ALA A 133 5.62 5.96 22.14
N ALA A 134 6.65 5.23 21.73
CA ALA A 134 6.50 4.04 20.90
C ALA A 134 5.67 2.97 21.62
N GLN A 135 5.94 2.70 22.91
CA GLN A 135 5.19 1.70 23.67
C GLN A 135 3.71 2.08 23.78
N ARG A 136 3.38 3.33 24.11
CA ARG A 136 1.97 3.79 24.14
C ARG A 136 1.26 3.61 22.80
N TYR A 137 1.98 3.82 21.71
CA TYR A 137 1.43 3.60 20.37
C TYR A 137 1.22 2.11 20.07
N ILE A 138 2.17 1.25 20.47
CA ILE A 138 2.06 -0.20 20.34
C ILE A 138 0.88 -0.75 21.14
N ASP A 139 0.69 -0.26 22.37
CA ASP A 139 -0.41 -0.66 23.26
C ASP A 139 -1.79 -0.33 22.66
N SER A 140 -1.90 0.61 21.73
CA SER A 140 -3.15 0.88 21.00
C SER A 140 -3.54 -0.23 20.02
N GLY A 141 -2.60 -1.12 19.67
CA GLY A 141 -2.77 -2.15 18.65
C GLY A 141 -2.70 -1.65 17.20
N GLU A 142 -2.72 -0.32 16.99
CA GLU A 142 -2.74 0.28 15.65
C GLU A 142 -1.55 -0.11 14.77
N PRO A 143 -0.29 -0.25 15.25
CA PRO A 143 0.86 -0.59 14.41
C PRO A 143 0.78 -1.95 13.73
N MET A 144 0.09 -2.92 14.34
CA MET A 144 0.25 -4.34 14.07
C MET A 144 -0.20 -4.80 12.68
N ASP A 145 -1.03 -4.04 12.00
CA ASP A 145 -1.49 -4.35 10.65
C ASP A 145 -0.83 -3.47 9.55
N LYS A 146 0.24 -2.75 9.90
CA LYS A 146 0.85 -1.73 9.03
C LYS A 146 2.31 -2.02 8.70
N ALA A 147 2.68 -1.86 7.42
CA ALA A 147 4.08 -1.90 7.02
C ALA A 147 4.89 -0.80 7.75
N GLY A 148 6.07 -1.17 8.27
CA GLY A 148 6.90 -0.27 9.07
C GLY A 148 6.31 0.08 10.44
N ALA A 149 5.27 -0.64 10.89
CA ALA A 149 4.64 -0.44 12.20
C ALA A 149 4.06 0.97 12.43
N TYR A 150 3.61 1.69 11.38
CA TYR A 150 2.94 2.98 11.58
C TYR A 150 1.84 3.26 10.56
N GLY A 151 0.87 4.06 10.97
CA GLY A 151 -0.20 4.56 10.11
C GLY A 151 -0.20 6.09 10.05
N ALA A 152 -0.04 6.66 8.85
CA ALA A 152 -0.05 8.12 8.68
C ALA A 152 -1.43 8.75 8.93
N GLN A 153 -2.51 7.99 8.84
CA GLN A 153 -3.90 8.45 9.07
C GLN A 153 -4.38 8.30 10.52
N GLY A 154 -3.66 7.56 11.36
CA GLY A 154 -4.03 7.29 12.75
C GLY A 154 -3.11 7.99 13.75
N MET A 155 -2.98 7.38 14.92
CA MET A 155 -2.08 7.86 15.97
C MET A 155 -0.62 7.93 15.52
N GLY A 156 -0.18 7.02 14.63
CA GLY A 156 1.17 7.04 14.06
C GLY A 156 1.49 8.31 13.28
N GLY A 157 0.49 9.04 12.82
CA GLY A 157 0.66 10.35 12.16
C GLY A 157 1.35 11.39 13.04
N MET A 158 1.27 11.28 14.38
CA MET A 158 1.98 12.19 15.30
C MET A 158 3.51 12.12 15.19
N PHE A 159 4.03 11.03 14.63
CA PHE A 159 5.46 10.84 14.44
C PHE A 159 5.96 11.36 13.09
N VAL A 160 5.06 11.70 12.16
CA VAL A 160 5.40 12.17 10.82
C VAL A 160 5.51 13.69 10.81
N SER A 161 6.69 14.21 10.46
CA SER A 161 6.94 15.66 10.34
C SER A 161 6.75 16.19 8.92
N ALA A 162 7.04 15.38 7.90
CA ALA A 162 6.87 15.76 6.50
C ALA A 162 6.67 14.54 5.59
N ILE A 163 6.00 14.75 4.47
CA ILE A 163 5.81 13.78 3.39
C ILE A 163 6.25 14.46 2.08
N GLU A 164 7.23 13.87 1.40
CA GLU A 164 7.69 14.31 0.08
C GLU A 164 7.21 13.32 -0.98
N GLY A 165 6.16 13.65 -1.71
CA GLY A 165 5.50 12.78 -2.68
C GLY A 165 4.00 12.68 -2.45
N SER A 166 3.44 11.48 -2.60
CA SER A 166 1.99 11.23 -2.52
C SER A 166 1.56 10.78 -1.12
N PRO A 167 0.77 11.58 -0.36
CA PRO A 167 0.21 11.12 0.91
C PRO A 167 -0.65 9.85 0.77
N SER A 168 -1.39 9.71 -0.33
CA SER A 168 -2.19 8.51 -0.57
C SER A 168 -1.34 7.26 -0.83
N ASN A 169 -0.11 7.42 -1.34
CA ASN A 169 0.86 6.34 -1.44
C ASN A 169 1.27 5.85 -0.05
N VAL A 170 1.56 6.76 0.87
CA VAL A 170 1.92 6.43 2.27
C VAL A 170 0.80 5.65 2.97
N ILE A 171 -0.45 5.96 2.67
CA ILE A 171 -1.63 5.25 3.21
C ILE A 171 -1.77 3.85 2.59
N GLY A 172 -1.28 3.66 1.35
CA GLY A 172 -1.22 2.35 0.70
C GLY A 172 -1.91 2.22 -0.66
N LEU A 173 -2.33 3.34 -1.27
CA LEU A 173 -2.84 3.38 -2.65
C LEU A 173 -2.63 4.76 -3.26
N PRO A 174 -1.66 4.94 -4.17
CA PRO A 174 -1.41 6.23 -4.85
C PRO A 174 -2.52 6.53 -5.85
N ILE A 175 -3.58 7.24 -5.42
CA ILE A 175 -4.80 7.47 -6.20
C ILE A 175 -4.52 8.24 -7.51
N HIS A 176 -3.53 9.12 -7.55
CA HIS A 176 -3.12 9.80 -8.78
C HIS A 176 -2.61 8.82 -9.84
N LEU A 177 -1.81 7.82 -9.42
CA LEU A 177 -1.28 6.77 -10.30
C LEU A 177 -2.41 5.83 -10.75
N VAL A 178 -3.28 5.40 -9.81
CA VAL A 178 -4.46 4.60 -10.13
C VAL A 178 -5.35 5.30 -11.14
N ARG A 179 -5.61 6.61 -10.95
CA ARG A 179 -6.37 7.42 -11.91
C ARG A 179 -5.73 7.40 -13.29
N GLN A 180 -4.43 7.67 -13.37
CA GLN A 180 -3.72 7.66 -14.64
C GLN A 180 -3.86 6.31 -15.37
N MET A 181 -3.58 5.20 -14.66
CA MET A 181 -3.64 3.84 -15.22
C MET A 181 -5.05 3.47 -15.70
N LEU A 182 -6.10 3.83 -14.96
CA LEU A 182 -7.48 3.60 -15.35
C LEU A 182 -7.88 4.43 -16.56
N MET A 183 -7.48 5.70 -16.64
CA MET A 183 -7.75 6.54 -17.81
C MET A 183 -7.10 6.00 -19.08
N GLU A 184 -5.90 5.44 -19.01
CA GLU A 184 -5.19 4.84 -20.14
C GLU A 184 -5.91 3.62 -20.75
N ILE A 185 -6.80 2.98 -19.98
CA ILE A 185 -7.67 1.89 -20.46
C ILE A 185 -9.12 2.33 -20.68
N GLY A 186 -9.35 3.66 -20.77
CA GLY A 186 -10.62 4.26 -21.20
C GLY A 186 -11.65 4.51 -20.09
N TRP A 187 -11.25 4.55 -18.82
CA TRP A 187 -12.13 5.03 -17.75
C TRP A 187 -12.24 6.56 -17.80
N GLN A 188 -13.42 7.07 -17.52
CA GLN A 188 -13.69 8.51 -17.37
C GLN A 188 -13.78 8.83 -15.88
N LEU A 189 -12.80 9.58 -15.35
CA LEU A 189 -12.62 9.89 -13.91
C LEU A 189 -12.34 11.38 -13.71
#